data_f2eb5553e4fa243bb7e2c482dd9408bf
#
_entry.id   f2eb5553e4fa243bb7e2c482dd9408bf
#
_cell.length_a   1.000
_cell.length_b   1.000
_cell.length_c   1.000
_cell.angle_alpha   90.00
_cell.angle_beta   90.00
_cell.angle_gamma   90.00
#
_symmetry.space_group_name_H-M   'P 1'
#
loop_
_entity.id
_entity.type
_entity.pdbx_description
1 polymer ?
#
loop_
_entity_poly.entity_id
_entity_poly.type
_entity_poly.pdbx_seq_one_letter_code
_entity_poly.pdbx_strand_id
1 'polypeptide(L)'
;MPDHQPLTAKPRSYVQGTLISGLGLLLTGLLLRTAGATGVGRETLATVATPQNPVLHVGILQRFGRSDKDQVELAAPRGSLLTLEFAQADGSTQRQRTPRVTVGIVNRALASPETVYRLILSSHKSFESAEASANSWESLGIRTEIAQPQEWQVWASRAYTPQQLVQIQQYAQAKEIPQVRLEVQERRERPELSWVHEHFRYHRTRLRVTSDAGYLRVNDRYYAGSITIQPNAYGSYTVVNAVPLETYLRGVVPHEVGPGAPFAAMAAQAILARTYALKNLHRFQIDDYQLCANTHCQVYKGLSGTHPRADEAIRQTSGLVLTYNGELVDAVYSSTNGGISAGFEEVWDGEPRPYLRPRADIAHQPDQPFDLRQESDFKAFLAQREGFNEAGVSRLFRWEFSQSLEELNAQLRAGQGYLGIPLPEWTTIQGLHVLERSVSGRVQALQVDLQTPRGPYSMVLRKDQVRLAFPRLYSTLFRVEPLKQGERLTGYRFIGGGFGHGVGLSQYGAYTLARQGFNAAQILAFYYPGTTLAELGSLSLQLPEASLAFDNSQAQSLSGYQR
;
A
#
# COMPACT_ATOMS: atom_id res chain seq x y z
N MET A 1 -17.75 46.16 -47.05
CA MET A 1 -18.86 45.24 -47.37
C MET A 1 -18.32 44.23 -48.41
N PRO A 2 -18.47 42.92 -48.22
CA PRO A 2 -19.45 42.22 -47.40
C PRO A 2 -18.84 41.35 -46.28
N ASP A 3 -19.71 41.05 -45.35
CA ASP A 3 -19.78 40.13 -44.24
C ASP A 3 -19.15 38.74 -44.45
N HIS A 4 -18.36 38.30 -43.48
CA HIS A 4 -18.21 36.89 -43.15
C HIS A 4 -18.37 36.67 -41.64
N GLN A 5 -19.50 36.08 -41.27
CA GLN A 5 -19.77 35.57 -39.92
C GLN A 5 -18.85 34.37 -39.58
N PRO A 6 -18.39 34.22 -38.35
CA PRO A 6 -17.69 33.03 -37.92
C PRO A 6 -18.69 31.93 -37.52
N LEU A 7 -18.46 30.75 -38.03
CA LEU A 7 -19.12 29.49 -37.63
C LEU A 7 -18.79 29.15 -36.20
N THR A 8 -19.78 29.20 -35.34
CA THR A 8 -19.72 28.71 -33.96
C THR A 8 -19.66 27.20 -33.93
N ALA A 9 -18.52 26.62 -33.58
CA ALA A 9 -18.40 25.21 -33.20
C ALA A 9 -18.93 25.01 -31.79
N LYS A 10 -20.02 24.27 -31.64
CA LYS A 10 -20.55 23.83 -30.37
C LYS A 10 -19.55 22.84 -29.70
N PRO A 11 -19.28 22.96 -28.41
CA PRO A 11 -18.50 21.96 -27.68
C PRO A 11 -19.34 20.67 -27.56
N ARG A 12 -18.76 19.56 -27.94
CA ARG A 12 -19.30 18.23 -27.64
C ARG A 12 -19.21 18.03 -26.13
N SER A 13 -20.36 18.03 -25.47
CA SER A 13 -20.52 17.61 -24.10
C SER A 13 -20.10 16.12 -23.98
N TYR A 14 -19.07 15.85 -23.20
CA TYR A 14 -18.79 14.51 -22.71
C TYR A 14 -19.93 14.13 -21.75
N VAL A 15 -20.78 13.24 -22.19
CA VAL A 15 -21.76 12.58 -21.35
C VAL A 15 -20.96 11.60 -20.46
N GLN A 16 -20.83 11.94 -19.18
CA GLN A 16 -20.51 10.96 -18.15
C GLN A 16 -21.66 9.95 -18.12
N GLY A 17 -21.36 8.75 -18.60
CA GLY A 17 -22.34 7.71 -18.77
C GLY A 17 -22.81 7.11 -17.47
N THR A 18 -24.00 7.45 -17.08
CA THR A 18 -24.88 6.62 -16.27
C THR A 18 -25.35 5.44 -17.16
N LEU A 19 -24.65 4.33 -17.15
CA LEU A 19 -25.05 3.10 -17.80
C LEU A 19 -24.54 1.88 -17.01
N ILE A 20 -25.04 1.71 -15.78
CA ILE A 20 -24.88 0.48 -15.00
C ILE A 20 -26.24 0.12 -14.37
N SER A 21 -27.24 -0.11 -15.12
CA SER A 21 -28.52 -0.66 -14.59
C SER A 21 -29.24 -1.60 -15.58
N GLY A 22 -28.49 -2.39 -16.34
CA GLY A 22 -29.16 -3.24 -17.32
C GLY A 22 -28.67 -4.68 -17.46
N LEU A 23 -27.58 -5.10 -16.77
CA LEU A 23 -26.99 -6.42 -17.07
C LEU A 23 -26.81 -7.35 -15.85
N GLY A 24 -27.30 -7.00 -14.68
CA GLY A 24 -27.27 -7.89 -13.50
C GLY A 24 -28.12 -9.16 -13.61
N LEU A 25 -29.00 -9.25 -14.60
CA LEU A 25 -29.99 -10.34 -14.72
C LEU A 25 -29.59 -11.53 -15.60
N LEU A 26 -28.52 -11.44 -16.40
CA LEU A 26 -28.12 -12.53 -17.30
C LEU A 26 -27.01 -13.45 -16.79
N LEU A 27 -26.26 -13.04 -15.75
CA LEU A 27 -25.25 -13.91 -15.14
C LEU A 27 -25.78 -14.73 -13.95
N THR A 28 -26.91 -14.35 -13.36
CA THR A 28 -27.56 -15.10 -12.26
C THR A 28 -28.25 -16.38 -12.72
N GLY A 29 -28.52 -16.55 -14.00
CA GLY A 29 -29.23 -17.72 -14.54
C GLY A 29 -28.40 -18.99 -14.66
N LEU A 30 -27.07 -18.93 -14.62
CA LEU A 30 -26.20 -20.10 -14.86
C LEU A 30 -25.55 -20.68 -13.60
N LEU A 31 -25.68 -20.03 -12.44
CA LEU A 31 -25.08 -20.48 -11.18
C LEU A 31 -26.09 -20.99 -10.13
N LEU A 32 -27.40 -21.04 -10.44
CA LEU A 32 -28.44 -21.49 -9.51
C LEU A 32 -29.08 -22.82 -9.95
N ARG A 33 -28.30 -23.90 -9.93
CA ARG A 33 -28.84 -25.26 -9.74
C ARG A 33 -27.86 -26.05 -8.89
N THR A 34 -28.06 -26.01 -7.59
CA THR A 34 -28.00 -27.04 -6.55
C THR A 34 -27.68 -26.40 -5.20
N ALA A 35 -28.69 -26.18 -4.38
CA ALA A 35 -28.66 -26.43 -2.95
C ALA A 35 -30.00 -26.04 -2.35
N GLY A 36 -30.68 -27.03 -1.77
CA GLY A 36 -31.92 -26.84 -1.05
C GLY A 36 -31.71 -25.92 0.16
N ALA A 37 -32.62 -24.99 0.32
CA ALA A 37 -32.67 -24.07 1.46
C ALA A 37 -33.11 -24.83 2.70
N THR A 38 -32.21 -25.00 3.66
CA THR A 38 -32.57 -25.13 5.07
C THR A 38 -32.29 -23.78 5.74
N GLY A 39 -33.34 -23.14 6.26
CA GLY A 39 -33.23 -21.86 6.95
C GLY A 39 -32.34 -22.01 8.19
N VAL A 40 -31.19 -21.34 8.14
CA VAL A 40 -30.34 -21.11 9.30
C VAL A 40 -30.75 -19.75 9.87
N GLY A 41 -31.26 -19.74 11.09
CA GLY A 41 -31.55 -18.52 11.83
C GLY A 41 -30.33 -17.61 11.87
N ARG A 42 -30.56 -16.31 11.69
CA ARG A 42 -29.57 -15.29 12.02
C ARG A 42 -29.27 -15.40 13.52
N GLU A 43 -28.21 -16.15 13.87
CA GLU A 43 -27.58 -15.95 15.16
C GLU A 43 -27.02 -14.53 15.17
N THR A 44 -27.53 -13.71 16.06
CA THR A 44 -26.89 -12.44 16.44
C THR A 44 -25.54 -12.81 17.05
N LEU A 45 -24.48 -12.70 16.26
CA LEU A 45 -23.11 -12.79 16.77
C LEU A 45 -23.00 -11.74 17.88
N ALA A 46 -22.78 -12.21 19.10
CA ALA A 46 -22.50 -11.35 20.23
C ALA A 46 -21.26 -10.50 19.84
N THR A 47 -21.40 -9.18 19.86
CA THR A 47 -20.30 -8.25 19.61
C THR A 47 -19.28 -8.43 20.73
N VAL A 48 -18.17 -9.11 20.44
CA VAL A 48 -17.04 -9.23 21.36
C VAL A 48 -16.27 -7.90 21.30
N ALA A 49 -16.04 -7.28 22.47
CA ALA A 49 -15.24 -6.06 22.55
C ALA A 49 -13.83 -6.30 21.94
N THR A 50 -13.34 -5.33 21.19
CA THR A 50 -12.00 -5.41 20.57
C THR A 50 -10.91 -5.51 21.65
N PRO A 51 -9.97 -6.47 21.56
CA PRO A 51 -8.84 -6.53 22.50
C PRO A 51 -8.06 -5.21 22.50
N GLN A 52 -7.72 -4.68 23.67
CA GLN A 52 -6.97 -3.42 23.76
C GLN A 52 -5.57 -3.48 23.14
N ASN A 53 -4.97 -4.67 23.03
CA ASN A 53 -3.63 -4.89 22.48
C ASN A 53 -3.59 -6.16 21.61
N PRO A 54 -4.25 -6.17 20.44
CA PRO A 54 -4.28 -7.33 19.56
C PRO A 54 -2.89 -7.67 19.02
N VAL A 55 -2.68 -8.94 18.66
CA VAL A 55 -1.46 -9.39 17.98
C VAL A 55 -1.58 -9.10 16.50
N LEU A 56 -0.59 -8.40 15.97
CA LEU A 56 -0.46 -8.09 14.54
C LEU A 56 0.49 -9.08 13.86
N HIS A 57 0.22 -9.40 12.58
CA HIS A 57 1.06 -10.20 11.72
C HIS A 57 1.73 -9.31 10.67
N VAL A 58 3.02 -9.05 10.83
CA VAL A 58 3.79 -8.10 10.00
C VAL A 58 4.78 -8.84 9.12
N GLY A 59 4.65 -8.74 7.80
CA GLY A 59 5.58 -9.28 6.82
C GLY A 59 6.89 -8.47 6.81
N ILE A 60 7.93 -8.99 7.49
CA ILE A 60 9.23 -8.31 7.61
C ILE A 60 10.19 -8.60 6.47
N LEU A 61 10.03 -9.76 5.79
CA LEU A 61 10.67 -10.10 4.51
C LEU A 61 9.62 -10.69 3.60
N GLN A 62 9.15 -9.92 2.61
CA GLN A 62 7.96 -10.28 1.81
C GLN A 62 8.25 -11.23 0.65
N ARG A 63 9.51 -11.43 0.27
CA ARG A 63 9.93 -12.17 -0.93
C ARG A 63 11.15 -13.05 -0.66
N PHE A 64 11.15 -13.73 0.47
CA PHE A 64 12.18 -14.68 0.84
C PHE A 64 12.07 -15.95 -0.02
N GLY A 65 13.17 -16.40 -0.57
CA GLY A 65 13.23 -17.61 -1.41
C GLY A 65 12.95 -17.37 -2.90
N ARG A 66 13.12 -16.15 -3.40
CA ARG A 66 13.20 -15.90 -4.85
C ARG A 66 14.49 -16.43 -5.46
N SER A 67 15.53 -16.51 -4.65
CA SER A 67 16.83 -17.07 -5.00
C SER A 67 17.14 -18.24 -4.07
N ASP A 68 17.77 -19.28 -4.60
CA ASP A 68 18.31 -20.41 -3.83
C ASP A 68 19.45 -19.99 -2.86
N LYS A 69 19.99 -18.78 -3.05
CA LYS A 69 20.99 -18.17 -2.16
C LYS A 69 20.37 -17.42 -0.98
N ASP A 70 19.05 -17.21 -0.98
CA ASP A 70 18.37 -16.51 0.10
C ASP A 70 18.50 -17.28 1.40
N GLN A 71 18.93 -16.60 2.44
CA GLN A 71 19.08 -17.15 3.78
C GLN A 71 18.58 -16.13 4.81
N VAL A 72 17.98 -16.64 5.89
CA VAL A 72 17.62 -15.84 7.06
C VAL A 72 18.22 -16.48 8.30
N GLU A 73 18.97 -15.68 9.08
CA GLU A 73 19.53 -16.10 10.37
C GLU A 73 18.57 -15.70 11.49
N LEU A 74 18.22 -16.67 12.32
CA LEU A 74 17.43 -16.49 13.53
C LEU A 74 18.28 -16.87 14.74
N ALA A 75 18.35 -15.99 15.75
CA ALA A 75 19.13 -16.23 16.94
C ALA A 75 18.40 -15.77 18.21
N ALA A 76 18.48 -16.56 19.28
CA ALA A 76 18.04 -16.17 20.60
C ALA A 76 19.04 -15.18 21.23
N PRO A 77 18.61 -14.32 22.17
CA PRO A 77 19.51 -13.55 23.02
C PRO A 77 20.44 -14.48 23.82
N ARG A 78 21.56 -13.93 24.27
CA ARG A 78 22.54 -14.70 25.07
C ARG A 78 21.87 -15.31 26.30
N GLY A 79 22.06 -16.62 26.49
CA GLY A 79 21.51 -17.39 27.61
C GLY A 79 20.08 -17.90 27.38
N SER A 80 19.49 -17.64 26.20
CA SER A 80 18.17 -18.13 25.81
C SER A 80 18.25 -19.08 24.63
N LEU A 81 17.16 -19.80 24.37
CA LEU A 81 17.03 -20.71 23.23
C LEU A 81 15.85 -20.31 22.35
N LEU A 82 15.97 -20.62 21.06
CA LEU A 82 14.86 -20.68 20.13
C LEU A 82 14.12 -22.00 20.28
N THR A 83 12.81 -21.97 20.11
CA THR A 83 11.98 -23.15 19.84
C THR A 83 11.51 -23.09 18.41
N LEU A 84 11.89 -24.06 17.59
CA LEU A 84 11.47 -24.25 16.21
C LEU A 84 10.27 -25.19 16.21
N GLU A 85 9.14 -24.77 15.64
CA GLU A 85 7.92 -25.58 15.55
C GLU A 85 7.55 -25.79 14.07
N PHE A 86 7.31 -27.05 13.68
CA PHE A 86 6.91 -27.41 12.31
C PHE A 86 6.11 -28.71 12.29
N ALA A 87 5.28 -28.88 11.25
CA ALA A 87 4.51 -30.10 11.05
C ALA A 87 5.38 -31.22 10.50
N GLN A 88 5.11 -32.45 10.95
CA GLN A 88 5.64 -33.70 10.38
C GLN A 88 4.67 -34.23 9.29
N ALA A 89 5.13 -35.27 8.56
CA ALA A 89 4.32 -35.90 7.51
C ALA A 89 3.04 -36.56 8.06
N ASP A 90 3.04 -36.98 9.33
CA ASP A 90 1.88 -37.55 10.02
C ASP A 90 0.92 -36.50 10.60
N GLY A 91 1.20 -35.22 10.36
CA GLY A 91 0.41 -34.11 10.89
C GLY A 91 0.75 -33.71 12.32
N SER A 92 1.64 -34.44 13.03
CA SER A 92 2.10 -34.06 14.36
C SER A 92 3.01 -32.81 14.31
N THR A 93 3.09 -32.08 15.43
CA THR A 93 3.99 -30.93 15.56
C THR A 93 5.30 -31.38 16.22
N GLN A 94 6.40 -31.16 15.52
CA GLN A 94 7.75 -31.35 16.09
C GLN A 94 8.28 -30.03 16.63
N ARG A 95 9.06 -30.13 17.75
CA ARG A 95 9.75 -28.99 18.36
C ARG A 95 11.24 -29.30 18.48
N GLN A 96 12.05 -28.29 18.17
CA GLN A 96 13.52 -28.35 18.33
C GLN A 96 13.98 -27.11 19.09
N ARG A 97 15.04 -27.24 19.87
CA ARG A 97 15.61 -26.13 20.65
C ARG A 97 17.04 -25.86 20.22
N THR A 98 17.37 -24.62 19.92
CA THR A 98 18.72 -24.22 19.47
C THR A 98 18.97 -22.74 19.81
N PRO A 99 20.23 -22.33 20.09
CA PRO A 99 20.51 -20.90 20.27
C PRO A 99 20.42 -20.09 18.97
N ARG A 100 20.61 -20.76 17.82
CA ARG A 100 20.51 -20.11 16.49
C ARG A 100 20.16 -21.14 15.40
N VAL A 101 19.60 -20.65 14.31
CA VAL A 101 19.37 -21.42 13.10
C VAL A 101 19.49 -20.51 11.88
N THR A 102 20.07 -21.03 10.80
CA THR A 102 20.01 -20.40 9.47
C THR A 102 19.05 -21.20 8.62
N VAL A 103 18.02 -20.55 8.11
CA VAL A 103 17.02 -21.14 7.21
C VAL A 103 17.29 -20.64 5.80
N GLY A 104 17.50 -21.57 4.90
CA GLY A 104 17.67 -21.33 3.46
C GLY A 104 16.51 -21.92 2.66
N ILE A 105 16.67 -21.93 1.35
CA ILE A 105 15.71 -22.46 0.39
C ILE A 105 16.36 -23.59 -0.41
N VAL A 106 15.57 -24.61 -0.73
CA VAL A 106 15.91 -25.64 -1.70
C VAL A 106 14.73 -25.81 -2.65
N ASN A 107 15.01 -25.78 -3.96
CA ASN A 107 14.01 -26.08 -4.97
C ASN A 107 13.86 -27.58 -5.15
N ARG A 108 12.65 -28.10 -4.96
CA ARG A 108 12.33 -29.50 -5.20
C ARG A 108 11.54 -29.67 -6.47
N ALA A 109 11.99 -30.59 -7.31
CA ALA A 109 11.26 -30.99 -8.50
C ALA A 109 9.87 -31.55 -8.12
N LEU A 110 8.85 -31.13 -8.84
CA LEU A 110 7.50 -31.67 -8.74
C LEU A 110 7.41 -32.97 -9.53
N ALA A 111 6.59 -33.91 -9.06
CA ALA A 111 6.34 -35.17 -9.77
C ALA A 111 5.71 -34.97 -11.16
N SER A 112 4.91 -33.90 -11.30
CA SER A 112 4.38 -33.40 -12.57
C SER A 112 4.35 -31.87 -12.54
N PRO A 113 4.50 -31.20 -13.71
CA PRO A 113 4.38 -29.75 -13.76
C PRO A 113 3.00 -29.27 -13.29
N GLU A 114 2.98 -28.21 -12.51
CA GLU A 114 1.74 -27.51 -12.09
C GLU A 114 1.52 -26.30 -12.98
N THR A 115 0.31 -26.15 -13.53
CA THR A 115 -0.07 -24.95 -14.29
C THR A 115 -0.84 -24.01 -13.36
N VAL A 116 -0.32 -22.82 -13.16
CA VAL A 116 -0.94 -21.76 -12.35
C VAL A 116 -1.52 -20.71 -13.28
N TYR A 117 -2.81 -20.46 -13.15
CA TYR A 117 -3.55 -19.43 -13.89
C TYR A 117 -3.76 -18.21 -12.98
N ARG A 118 -3.53 -17.03 -13.53
CA ARG A 118 -3.74 -15.77 -12.81
C ARG A 118 -4.34 -14.75 -13.76
N LEU A 119 -5.56 -14.31 -13.50
CA LEU A 119 -6.16 -13.21 -14.24
C LEU A 119 -5.95 -11.91 -13.48
N ILE A 120 -5.11 -11.03 -14.02
CA ILE A 120 -4.86 -9.70 -13.51
C ILE A 120 -5.90 -8.77 -14.10
N LEU A 121 -6.71 -8.15 -13.25
CA LEU A 121 -7.78 -7.24 -13.62
C LEU A 121 -7.28 -5.80 -13.76
N SER A 122 -6.35 -5.39 -12.89
CA SER A 122 -5.74 -4.05 -12.92
C SER A 122 -4.43 -4.00 -12.13
N SER A 123 -3.62 -2.94 -12.35
CA SER A 123 -2.39 -2.65 -11.61
C SER A 123 -2.38 -1.22 -11.13
N HIS A 124 -1.91 -0.97 -9.90
CA HIS A 124 -1.97 0.31 -9.21
C HIS A 124 -0.69 0.62 -8.45
N LYS A 125 -0.42 1.91 -8.20
CA LYS A 125 0.70 2.36 -7.38
C LYS A 125 0.46 2.17 -5.89
N SER A 126 -0.77 2.35 -5.46
CA SER A 126 -1.19 2.32 -4.06
C SER A 126 -2.21 1.22 -3.80
N PHE A 127 -2.29 0.80 -2.54
CA PHE A 127 -3.32 -0.14 -2.08
C PHE A 127 -4.72 0.48 -2.20
N GLU A 128 -4.85 1.76 -1.87
CA GLU A 128 -6.12 2.49 -1.87
C GLU A 128 -6.78 2.48 -3.27
N SER A 129 -5.99 2.71 -4.32
CA SER A 129 -6.49 2.61 -5.71
C SER A 129 -6.76 1.16 -6.13
N ALA A 130 -5.97 0.20 -5.65
CA ALA A 130 -6.24 -1.22 -5.90
C ALA A 130 -7.54 -1.67 -5.21
N GLU A 131 -7.78 -1.22 -3.97
CA GLU A 131 -9.00 -1.50 -3.21
C GLU A 131 -10.24 -0.90 -3.89
N ALA A 132 -10.17 0.35 -4.36
CA ALA A 132 -11.25 0.96 -5.12
C ALA A 132 -11.56 0.18 -6.41
N SER A 133 -10.52 -0.29 -7.11
CA SER A 133 -10.68 -1.13 -8.30
C SER A 133 -11.28 -2.50 -7.94
N ALA A 134 -10.83 -3.15 -6.86
CA ALA A 134 -11.37 -4.41 -6.38
C ALA A 134 -12.87 -4.29 -6.08
N ASN A 135 -13.26 -3.26 -5.32
CA ASN A 135 -14.67 -2.96 -5.00
C ASN A 135 -15.51 -2.76 -6.27
N SER A 136 -14.95 -2.11 -7.31
CA SER A 136 -15.63 -1.93 -8.59
C SER A 136 -15.89 -3.28 -9.30
N TRP A 137 -14.93 -4.20 -9.30
CA TRP A 137 -15.11 -5.54 -9.84
C TRP A 137 -16.08 -6.38 -9.03
N GLU A 138 -16.03 -6.27 -7.70
CA GLU A 138 -16.96 -6.98 -6.79
C GLU A 138 -18.40 -6.50 -6.95
N SER A 139 -18.63 -5.22 -7.25
CA SER A 139 -19.96 -4.69 -7.58
C SER A 139 -20.54 -5.32 -8.86
N LEU A 140 -19.69 -5.84 -9.75
CA LEU A 140 -20.08 -6.62 -10.93
C LEU A 140 -20.23 -8.11 -10.64
N GLY A 141 -20.10 -8.55 -9.38
CA GLY A 141 -20.20 -9.95 -8.96
C GLY A 141 -18.91 -10.77 -9.21
N ILE A 142 -17.79 -10.13 -9.51
CA ILE A 142 -16.50 -10.78 -9.73
C ILE A 142 -15.69 -10.68 -8.44
N ARG A 143 -15.49 -11.81 -7.76
CA ARG A 143 -14.66 -11.88 -6.55
C ARG A 143 -13.21 -11.58 -6.86
N THR A 144 -12.57 -10.78 -6.02
CA THR A 144 -11.21 -10.30 -6.22
C THR A 144 -10.29 -10.65 -5.07
N GLU A 145 -8.99 -10.57 -5.31
CA GLU A 145 -7.91 -10.63 -4.31
C GLU A 145 -6.91 -9.52 -4.65
N ILE A 146 -6.47 -8.76 -3.65
CA ILE A 146 -5.46 -7.73 -3.83
C ILE A 146 -4.10 -8.33 -3.53
N ALA A 147 -3.17 -8.19 -4.47
CA ALA A 147 -1.84 -8.76 -4.42
C ALA A 147 -0.77 -7.69 -4.66
N GLN A 148 0.45 -7.92 -4.17
CA GLN A 148 1.60 -7.04 -4.40
C GLN A 148 2.82 -7.82 -4.88
N PRO A 149 2.83 -8.33 -6.12
CA PRO A 149 4.02 -9.02 -6.65
C PRO A 149 5.24 -8.07 -6.81
N GLN A 150 5.02 -6.86 -7.29
CA GLN A 150 5.92 -5.71 -7.34
C GLN A 150 5.12 -4.42 -7.10
N GLU A 151 4.09 -4.17 -7.92
CA GLU A 151 3.08 -3.15 -7.72
C GLU A 151 1.79 -3.79 -7.19
N TRP A 152 0.87 -2.97 -6.70
CA TRP A 152 -0.44 -3.46 -6.27
C TRP A 152 -1.25 -3.92 -7.48
N GLN A 153 -1.80 -5.11 -7.41
CA GLN A 153 -2.61 -5.71 -8.45
C GLN A 153 -3.93 -6.19 -7.88
N VAL A 154 -4.98 -6.06 -8.67
CA VAL A 154 -6.26 -6.73 -8.41
C VAL A 154 -6.30 -7.98 -9.28
N TRP A 155 -6.41 -9.13 -8.65
CA TRP A 155 -6.56 -10.43 -9.32
C TRP A 155 -8.00 -10.90 -9.22
N ALA A 156 -8.51 -11.59 -10.24
CA ALA A 156 -9.69 -12.41 -10.05
C ALA A 156 -9.35 -13.54 -9.06
N SER A 157 -10.29 -13.85 -8.16
CA SER A 157 -10.04 -14.82 -7.08
C SER A 157 -9.49 -16.15 -7.59
N ARG A 158 -8.51 -16.69 -6.88
CA ARG A 158 -7.91 -18.01 -7.14
C ARG A 158 -8.90 -19.18 -7.02
N ALA A 159 -10.11 -18.92 -6.50
CA ALA A 159 -11.18 -19.90 -6.44
C ALA A 159 -11.89 -20.11 -7.81
N TYR A 160 -11.63 -19.26 -8.80
CA TYR A 160 -12.16 -19.45 -10.15
C TYR A 160 -11.40 -20.54 -10.92
N THR A 161 -12.14 -21.34 -11.68
CA THR A 161 -11.54 -22.31 -12.61
C THR A 161 -10.89 -21.59 -13.80
N PRO A 162 -9.94 -22.23 -14.52
CA PRO A 162 -9.35 -21.64 -15.72
C PRO A 162 -10.38 -21.19 -16.76
N GLN A 163 -11.47 -21.95 -16.95
CA GLN A 163 -12.55 -21.59 -17.86
C GLN A 163 -13.28 -20.33 -17.42
N GLN A 164 -13.55 -20.17 -16.12
CA GLN A 164 -14.17 -18.96 -15.58
C GLN A 164 -13.26 -17.73 -15.73
N LEU A 165 -11.95 -17.89 -15.53
CA LEU A 165 -10.99 -16.80 -15.76
C LEU A 165 -10.99 -16.32 -17.22
N VAL A 166 -11.06 -17.26 -18.18
CA VAL A 166 -11.18 -16.92 -19.61
C VAL A 166 -12.50 -16.20 -19.91
N GLN A 167 -13.62 -16.61 -19.29
CA GLN A 167 -14.91 -15.92 -19.45
C GLN A 167 -14.88 -14.48 -18.91
N ILE A 168 -14.25 -14.27 -17.74
CA ILE A 168 -14.06 -12.92 -17.16
C ILE A 168 -13.19 -12.07 -18.10
N GLN A 169 -12.13 -12.64 -18.67
CA GLN A 169 -11.27 -11.93 -19.62
C GLN A 169 -12.05 -11.52 -20.88
N GLN A 170 -12.84 -12.42 -21.45
CA GLN A 170 -13.67 -12.14 -22.62
C GLN A 170 -14.72 -11.06 -22.32
N TYR A 171 -15.35 -11.10 -21.15
CA TYR A 171 -16.25 -10.04 -20.68
C TYR A 171 -15.54 -8.68 -20.63
N ALA A 172 -14.36 -8.62 -20.06
CA ALA A 172 -13.57 -7.38 -19.97
C ALA A 172 -13.19 -6.85 -21.37
N GLN A 173 -12.80 -7.73 -22.30
CA GLN A 173 -12.49 -7.38 -23.68
C GLN A 173 -13.72 -6.82 -24.41
N ALA A 174 -14.88 -7.45 -24.26
CA ALA A 174 -16.14 -6.99 -24.85
C ALA A 174 -16.60 -5.62 -24.28
N LYS A 175 -16.14 -5.25 -23.09
CA LYS A 175 -16.38 -3.95 -22.44
C LYS A 175 -15.26 -2.93 -22.67
N GLU A 176 -14.30 -3.28 -23.51
CA GLU A 176 -13.12 -2.44 -23.80
C GLU A 176 -12.37 -2.00 -22.53
N ILE A 177 -12.38 -2.84 -21.46
CA ILE A 177 -11.64 -2.59 -20.23
C ILE A 177 -10.17 -2.93 -20.51
N PRO A 178 -9.27 -1.94 -20.55
CA PRO A 178 -7.85 -2.19 -20.78
C PRO A 178 -7.24 -2.91 -19.58
N GLN A 179 -6.03 -3.45 -19.74
CA GLN A 179 -5.20 -4.04 -18.68
C GLN A 179 -5.54 -5.45 -18.21
N VAL A 180 -6.75 -5.98 -18.50
CA VAL A 180 -7.10 -7.35 -18.09
C VAL A 180 -6.27 -8.36 -18.89
N ARG A 181 -5.42 -9.13 -18.17
CA ARG A 181 -4.53 -10.11 -18.80
C ARG A 181 -4.49 -11.41 -18.01
N LEU A 182 -4.56 -12.52 -18.74
CA LEU A 182 -4.39 -13.87 -18.20
C LEU A 182 -2.91 -14.25 -18.27
N GLU A 183 -2.32 -14.52 -17.12
CA GLU A 183 -0.99 -15.11 -17.00
C GLU A 183 -1.12 -16.60 -16.75
N VAL A 184 -0.37 -17.39 -17.49
CA VAL A 184 -0.29 -18.84 -17.32
C VAL A 184 1.17 -19.19 -17.07
N GLN A 185 1.45 -19.78 -15.91
CA GLN A 185 2.79 -20.16 -15.50
C GLN A 185 2.86 -21.67 -15.26
N GLU A 186 3.77 -22.34 -15.92
CA GLU A 186 4.12 -23.72 -15.61
C GLU A 186 5.20 -23.74 -14.53
N ARG A 187 4.95 -24.48 -13.43
CA ARG A 187 5.89 -24.69 -12.34
C ARG A 187 6.36 -26.13 -12.33
N ARG A 188 7.66 -26.33 -12.41
CA ARG A 188 8.30 -27.66 -12.38
C ARG A 188 9.00 -27.95 -11.05
N GLU A 189 9.19 -26.90 -10.28
CA GLU A 189 9.84 -26.94 -8.98
C GLU A 189 9.03 -26.13 -7.96
N ARG A 190 9.15 -26.52 -6.68
CA ARG A 190 8.59 -25.80 -5.55
C ARG A 190 9.69 -25.52 -4.54
N PRO A 191 9.84 -24.27 -4.07
CA PRO A 191 10.77 -23.97 -3.00
C PRO A 191 10.29 -24.59 -1.68
N GLU A 192 11.23 -25.12 -0.91
CA GLU A 192 11.03 -25.59 0.47
C GLU A 192 12.05 -24.91 1.38
N LEU A 193 11.63 -24.63 2.63
CA LEU A 193 12.54 -24.18 3.68
C LEU A 193 13.51 -25.29 4.02
N SER A 194 14.79 -24.97 4.20
CA SER A 194 15.83 -25.91 4.55
C SER A 194 16.71 -25.39 5.69
N TRP A 195 16.89 -26.17 6.73
CA TRP A 195 17.81 -25.87 7.82
C TRP A 195 18.48 -27.14 8.36
N VAL A 196 19.57 -26.94 9.09
CA VAL A 196 20.27 -28.02 9.80
C VAL A 196 20.06 -27.85 11.30
N HIS A 197 19.69 -28.92 11.98
CA HIS A 197 19.63 -28.99 13.43
C HIS A 197 20.36 -30.26 13.87
N GLU A 198 21.36 -30.10 14.76
CA GLU A 198 22.33 -31.16 15.08
C GLU A 198 22.99 -31.70 13.79
N HIS A 199 22.76 -32.96 13.45
CA HIS A 199 23.33 -33.63 12.28
C HIS A 199 22.33 -33.87 11.16
N PHE A 200 21.07 -33.39 11.30
CA PHE A 200 19.99 -33.66 10.37
C PHE A 200 19.61 -32.39 9.60
N ARG A 201 19.37 -32.58 8.31
CA ARG A 201 18.79 -31.52 7.44
C ARG A 201 17.27 -31.71 7.35
N TYR A 202 16.55 -30.65 7.60
CA TYR A 202 15.08 -30.57 7.55
C TYR A 202 14.64 -29.83 6.32
N HIS A 203 13.50 -30.24 5.75
CA HIS A 203 12.81 -29.58 4.65
C HIS A 203 11.35 -29.49 5.00
N ARG A 204 10.81 -28.27 5.01
CA ARG A 204 9.40 -28.01 5.38
C ARG A 204 8.85 -26.83 4.58
N THR A 205 7.53 -26.74 4.53
CA THR A 205 6.82 -25.62 3.88
C THR A 205 6.51 -24.47 4.83
N ARG A 206 6.54 -24.70 6.16
CA ARG A 206 6.26 -23.67 7.17
C ARG A 206 7.15 -23.92 8.40
N LEU A 207 7.64 -22.84 9.00
CA LEU A 207 8.43 -22.89 10.22
C LEU A 207 8.00 -21.74 11.14
N ARG A 208 7.61 -22.05 12.37
CA ARG A 208 7.38 -21.06 13.43
C ARG A 208 8.54 -21.08 14.42
N VAL A 209 8.97 -19.90 14.86
CA VAL A 209 10.11 -19.74 15.76
C VAL A 209 9.73 -18.78 16.89
N THR A 210 9.94 -19.23 18.11
CA THR A 210 9.80 -18.43 19.33
C THR A 210 11.12 -18.42 20.10
N SER A 211 11.25 -17.55 21.10
CA SER A 211 12.40 -17.50 22.00
C SER A 211 11.93 -17.46 23.45
N ASP A 212 12.66 -18.12 24.35
CA ASP A 212 12.39 -18.09 25.80
C ASP A 212 12.45 -16.65 26.36
N ALA A 213 13.20 -15.74 25.70
CA ALA A 213 13.30 -14.34 26.09
C ALA A 213 12.10 -13.49 25.65
N GLY A 214 11.13 -14.02 24.88
CA GLY A 214 10.02 -13.27 24.31
C GLY A 214 10.39 -12.39 23.11
N TYR A 215 11.66 -12.37 22.70
CA TYR A 215 12.16 -11.72 21.49
C TYR A 215 13.35 -12.48 20.89
N LEU A 216 13.60 -12.28 19.60
CA LEU A 216 14.69 -12.92 18.87
C LEU A 216 15.28 -11.99 17.83
N ARG A 217 16.49 -12.32 17.38
CA ARG A 217 17.15 -11.62 16.28
C ARG A 217 16.82 -12.33 14.95
N VAL A 218 16.42 -11.53 13.96
CA VAL A 218 16.26 -11.94 12.56
C VAL A 218 17.25 -11.11 11.74
N ASN A 219 18.25 -11.76 11.19
CA ASN A 219 19.41 -11.11 10.57
C ASN A 219 20.06 -10.08 11.54
N ASP A 220 19.96 -8.79 11.23
CA ASP A 220 20.56 -7.68 11.98
C ASP A 220 19.60 -7.01 12.98
N ARG A 221 18.32 -7.45 13.09
CA ARG A 221 17.30 -6.78 13.89
C ARG A 221 16.65 -7.67 14.92
N TYR A 222 16.23 -7.06 16.03
CA TYR A 222 15.49 -7.74 17.09
C TYR A 222 13.98 -7.53 16.92
N TYR A 223 13.22 -8.62 17.14
CA TYR A 223 11.76 -8.65 17.03
C TYR A 223 11.16 -9.33 18.26
N ALA A 224 10.16 -8.69 18.88
CA ALA A 224 9.37 -9.29 19.95
C ALA A 224 8.35 -10.29 19.38
N GLY A 225 7.86 -11.19 20.21
CA GLY A 225 6.86 -12.18 19.85
C GLY A 225 7.43 -13.37 19.09
N SER A 226 6.77 -13.81 18.03
CA SER A 226 7.19 -14.97 17.23
C SER A 226 7.44 -14.61 15.77
N ILE A 227 8.22 -15.46 15.09
CA ILE A 227 8.48 -15.39 13.66
C ILE A 227 7.88 -16.64 13.00
N THR A 228 7.14 -16.44 11.90
CA THR A 228 6.69 -17.53 11.04
C THR A 228 7.24 -17.32 9.63
N ILE A 229 7.85 -18.36 9.05
CA ILE A 229 8.24 -18.38 7.64
C ILE A 229 7.20 -19.24 6.93
N GLN A 230 6.45 -18.63 5.99
CA GLN A 230 5.30 -19.26 5.35
C GLN A 230 5.27 -18.99 3.84
N PRO A 231 4.64 -19.89 3.03
CA PRO A 231 4.44 -19.66 1.61
C PRO A 231 3.60 -18.40 1.35
N ASN A 232 3.83 -17.76 0.21
CA ASN A 232 3.03 -16.65 -0.28
C ASN A 232 2.39 -16.95 -1.65
N ALA A 233 1.53 -16.07 -2.12
CA ALA A 233 0.80 -16.23 -3.40
C ALA A 233 1.72 -16.21 -4.64
N TYR A 234 2.98 -15.88 -4.50
CA TYR A 234 3.94 -15.67 -5.60
C TYR A 234 4.88 -16.86 -5.82
N GLY A 235 4.72 -17.94 -5.04
CA GLY A 235 5.59 -19.12 -5.11
C GLY A 235 6.94 -18.93 -4.43
N SER A 236 7.02 -18.05 -3.45
CA SER A 236 8.16 -17.85 -2.54
C SER A 236 7.63 -17.82 -1.10
N TYR A 237 8.39 -17.26 -0.16
CA TYR A 237 8.04 -17.22 1.25
C TYR A 237 7.93 -15.78 1.75
N THR A 238 7.18 -15.60 2.83
CA THR A 238 7.16 -14.39 3.64
C THR A 238 7.61 -14.73 5.05
N VAL A 239 8.50 -13.92 5.61
CA VAL A 239 8.88 -13.98 7.02
C VAL A 239 7.97 -13.01 7.77
N VAL A 240 7.11 -13.54 8.62
CA VAL A 240 6.06 -12.81 9.34
C VAL A 240 6.40 -12.73 10.82
N ASN A 241 6.36 -11.53 11.38
CA ASN A 241 6.47 -11.29 12.82
C ASN A 241 5.07 -11.16 13.44
N ALA A 242 4.71 -12.02 14.37
CA ALA A 242 3.53 -11.89 15.20
C ALA A 242 3.88 -11.12 16.47
N VAL A 243 3.32 -9.92 16.65
CA VAL A 243 3.72 -8.97 17.70
C VAL A 243 2.50 -8.21 18.23
N PRO A 244 2.37 -7.98 19.58
CA PRO A 244 1.32 -7.12 20.12
C PRO A 244 1.39 -5.69 19.58
N LEU A 245 0.23 -5.07 19.31
CA LEU A 245 0.09 -3.75 18.70
C LEU A 245 0.94 -2.67 19.39
N GLU A 246 0.87 -2.53 20.71
CA GLU A 246 1.66 -1.52 21.42
C GLU A 246 3.16 -1.76 21.32
N THR A 247 3.58 -3.03 21.22
CA THR A 247 5.00 -3.37 20.97
C THR A 247 5.42 -3.09 19.53
N TYR A 248 4.51 -3.31 18.56
CA TYR A 248 4.73 -2.94 17.16
C TYR A 248 4.99 -1.44 17.01
N LEU A 249 4.21 -0.59 17.71
CA LEU A 249 4.37 0.86 17.65
C LEU A 249 5.76 1.33 18.11
N ARG A 250 6.43 0.62 19.04
CA ARG A 250 7.80 0.91 19.47
C ARG A 250 8.80 0.81 18.32
N GLY A 251 8.52 -0.06 17.35
CA GLY A 251 9.32 -0.22 16.13
C GLY A 251 8.90 0.67 14.98
N VAL A 252 7.79 1.43 15.10
CA VAL A 252 7.24 2.32 14.08
C VAL A 252 7.48 3.79 14.44
N VAL A 253 6.95 4.26 15.57
CA VAL A 253 6.90 5.68 15.91
C VAL A 253 8.26 6.39 15.83
N PRO A 254 9.36 5.86 16.42
CA PRO A 254 10.66 6.54 16.34
C PRO A 254 11.26 6.56 14.92
N HIS A 255 10.81 5.68 14.05
CA HIS A 255 11.27 5.60 12.65
C HIS A 255 10.48 6.48 11.70
N GLU A 256 9.23 6.78 12.04
CA GLU A 256 8.37 7.68 11.26
C GLU A 256 8.67 9.15 11.57
N VAL A 257 8.69 9.55 12.84
CA VAL A 257 8.88 10.97 13.21
C VAL A 257 10.27 11.29 13.76
N GLY A 258 11.11 10.27 13.94
CA GLY A 258 12.45 10.44 14.54
C GLY A 258 12.44 10.73 16.04
N PRO A 259 13.55 10.39 16.74
CA PRO A 259 13.63 10.50 18.20
C PRO A 259 13.67 11.95 18.70
N GLY A 260 14.02 12.92 17.84
CA GLY A 260 14.07 14.35 18.16
C GLY A 260 12.74 15.10 18.01
N ALA A 261 11.66 14.42 17.60
CA ALA A 261 10.35 15.05 17.42
C ALA A 261 9.82 15.64 18.74
N PRO A 262 9.05 16.75 18.71
CA PRO A 262 8.33 17.25 19.87
C PRO A 262 7.37 16.18 20.42
N PHE A 263 7.23 16.10 21.76
CA PHE A 263 6.49 15.03 22.42
C PHE A 263 5.02 14.93 21.94
N ALA A 264 4.32 16.08 21.81
CA ALA A 264 2.93 16.08 21.34
C ALA A 264 2.78 15.58 19.90
N ALA A 265 3.75 15.86 19.01
CA ALA A 265 3.78 15.31 17.65
C ALA A 265 4.04 13.80 17.67
N MET A 266 4.91 13.33 18.57
CA MET A 266 5.21 11.91 18.76
C MET A 266 3.97 11.14 19.28
N ALA A 267 3.23 11.76 20.23
CA ALA A 267 1.99 11.22 20.76
C ALA A 267 0.87 11.18 19.67
N ALA A 268 0.74 12.22 18.86
CA ALA A 268 -0.18 12.23 17.70
C ALA A 268 0.17 11.14 16.70
N GLN A 269 1.46 10.95 16.38
CA GLN A 269 1.92 9.88 15.49
C GLN A 269 1.64 8.49 16.07
N ALA A 270 1.76 8.29 17.39
CA ALA A 270 1.44 7.01 18.03
C ALA A 270 -0.05 6.65 17.87
N ILE A 271 -0.96 7.62 18.05
CA ILE A 271 -2.39 7.44 17.82
C ILE A 271 -2.67 7.13 16.34
N LEU A 272 -2.07 7.87 15.41
CA LEU A 272 -2.24 7.63 13.98
C LEU A 272 -1.69 6.27 13.55
N ALA A 273 -0.49 5.90 14.01
CA ALA A 273 0.11 4.62 13.66
C ALA A 273 -0.72 3.43 14.18
N ARG A 274 -1.34 3.56 15.36
CA ARG A 274 -2.26 2.58 15.92
C ARG A 274 -3.54 2.48 15.07
N THR A 275 -4.14 3.62 14.75
CA THR A 275 -5.36 3.69 13.93
C THR A 275 -5.10 3.12 12.53
N TYR A 276 -4.00 3.52 11.89
CA TYR A 276 -3.58 3.01 10.59
C TYR A 276 -3.40 1.49 10.61
N ALA A 277 -2.68 0.97 11.59
CA ALA A 277 -2.44 -0.46 11.68
C ALA A 277 -3.76 -1.25 11.74
N LEU A 278 -4.68 -0.84 12.62
CA LEU A 278 -5.96 -1.51 12.79
C LEU A 278 -6.88 -1.37 11.58
N LYS A 279 -6.90 -0.22 10.91
CA LYS A 279 -7.70 0.03 9.70
C LYS A 279 -7.25 -0.83 8.52
N ASN A 280 -5.96 -1.20 8.47
CA ASN A 280 -5.30 -1.78 7.29
C ASN A 280 -4.92 -3.27 7.44
N LEU A 281 -5.54 -4.00 8.37
CA LEU A 281 -5.22 -5.41 8.64
C LEU A 281 -5.52 -6.38 7.48
N HIS A 282 -6.25 -5.94 6.48
CA HIS A 282 -6.66 -6.74 5.32
C HIS A 282 -5.73 -6.61 4.11
N ARG A 283 -4.72 -5.72 4.15
CA ARG A 283 -3.87 -5.39 2.97
C ARG A 283 -3.17 -6.57 2.33
N PHE A 284 -2.72 -7.53 3.14
CA PHE A 284 -1.95 -8.69 2.66
C PHE A 284 -2.65 -10.02 2.96
N GLN A 285 -3.96 -10.02 2.99
CA GLN A 285 -4.77 -11.20 3.27
C GLN A 285 -4.49 -12.36 2.30
N ILE A 286 -4.15 -12.07 1.04
CA ILE A 286 -3.76 -13.08 0.05
C ILE A 286 -2.51 -13.89 0.44
N ASP A 287 -1.65 -13.33 1.29
CA ASP A 287 -0.37 -13.89 1.74
C ASP A 287 -0.40 -14.32 3.23
N ASP A 288 -1.59 -14.39 3.86
CA ASP A 288 -1.79 -14.78 5.26
C ASP A 288 -1.02 -13.90 6.28
N TYR A 289 -0.89 -12.60 6.02
CA TYR A 289 -0.42 -11.62 7.00
C TYR A 289 -1.14 -10.28 6.78
N GLN A 290 -0.90 -9.30 7.64
CA GLN A 290 -1.74 -8.11 7.72
C GLN A 290 -1.05 -6.86 7.18
N LEU A 291 0.16 -6.57 7.62
CA LEU A 291 0.89 -5.34 7.31
C LEU A 291 2.30 -5.65 6.80
N CYS A 292 2.84 -4.80 5.96
CA CYS A 292 4.25 -4.82 5.58
C CYS A 292 5.11 -3.94 6.50
N ALA A 293 6.43 -4.08 6.44
CA ALA A 293 7.39 -3.39 7.30
C ALA A 293 8.09 -2.20 6.61
N ASN A 294 7.56 -1.75 5.46
CA ASN A 294 8.15 -0.70 4.63
C ASN A 294 7.17 0.46 4.38
N THR A 295 7.54 1.42 3.52
CA THR A 295 6.76 2.63 3.23
C THR A 295 5.42 2.40 2.52
N HIS A 296 5.09 1.17 2.10
CA HIS A 296 3.75 0.85 1.60
C HIS A 296 2.73 0.69 2.74
N CYS A 297 3.21 0.47 3.96
CA CYS A 297 2.41 0.48 5.19
C CYS A 297 2.98 1.51 6.16
N GLN A 298 3.85 1.07 7.07
CA GLN A 298 4.60 1.89 8.01
C GLN A 298 5.99 1.30 8.17
N VAL A 299 7.00 2.14 8.33
CA VAL A 299 8.38 1.67 8.52
C VAL A 299 8.51 0.98 9.88
N TYR A 300 8.56 -0.35 9.87
CA TYR A 300 8.70 -1.17 11.07
C TYR A 300 10.07 -1.84 11.14
N LYS A 301 10.83 -1.59 12.20
CA LYS A 301 12.18 -2.14 12.41
C LYS A 301 12.30 -3.03 13.66
N GLY A 302 11.18 -3.56 14.15
CA GLY A 302 11.15 -4.37 15.35
C GLY A 302 11.56 -3.58 16.59
N LEU A 303 12.34 -4.19 17.46
CA LEU A 303 12.86 -3.51 18.67
C LEU A 303 14.16 -2.74 18.42
N SER A 304 14.71 -2.79 17.20
CA SER A 304 15.93 -2.08 16.85
C SER A 304 15.63 -0.60 16.62
N GLY A 305 16.26 0.26 17.42
CA GLY A 305 16.06 1.72 17.34
C GLY A 305 14.84 2.23 18.11
N THR A 306 14.29 1.46 19.07
CA THR A 306 13.31 1.96 20.05
C THR A 306 13.91 3.13 20.84
N HIS A 307 13.05 4.07 21.27
CA HIS A 307 13.50 5.28 21.95
C HIS A 307 12.62 5.59 23.16
N PRO A 308 13.18 5.90 24.36
CA PRO A 308 12.40 6.09 25.59
C PRO A 308 11.28 7.13 25.47
N ARG A 309 11.50 8.24 24.74
CA ARG A 309 10.46 9.27 24.53
C ARG A 309 9.32 8.76 23.66
N ALA A 310 9.61 7.91 22.67
CA ALA A 310 8.57 7.28 21.84
C ALA A 310 7.81 6.23 22.66
N ASP A 311 8.51 5.43 23.46
CA ASP A 311 7.89 4.47 24.38
C ASP A 311 6.93 5.17 25.35
N GLU A 312 7.32 6.33 25.89
CA GLU A 312 6.48 7.14 26.76
C GLU A 312 5.26 7.72 26.03
N ALA A 313 5.43 8.22 24.80
CA ALA A 313 4.31 8.73 23.99
C ALA A 313 3.30 7.62 23.67
N ILE A 314 3.78 6.42 23.31
CA ILE A 314 2.93 5.23 23.08
C ILE A 314 2.18 4.86 24.35
N ARG A 315 2.86 4.82 25.52
CA ARG A 315 2.26 4.48 26.79
C ARG A 315 1.17 5.48 27.22
N GLN A 316 1.42 6.80 27.07
CA GLN A 316 0.44 7.84 27.42
C GLN A 316 -0.77 7.87 26.49
N THR A 317 -0.65 7.32 25.28
CA THR A 317 -1.74 7.24 24.30
C THR A 317 -2.22 5.82 24.08
N SER A 318 -1.88 4.89 24.99
CA SER A 318 -2.23 3.48 24.87
C SER A 318 -3.74 3.30 24.67
N GLY A 319 -4.13 2.48 23.68
CA GLY A 319 -5.52 2.21 23.36
C GLY A 319 -6.26 3.35 22.64
N LEU A 320 -5.68 4.56 22.52
CA LEU A 320 -6.34 5.66 21.80
C LEU A 320 -6.23 5.49 20.29
N VAL A 321 -7.36 5.62 19.60
CA VAL A 321 -7.49 5.60 18.14
C VAL A 321 -8.31 6.79 17.65
N LEU A 322 -8.17 7.12 16.36
CA LEU A 322 -8.91 8.21 15.73
C LEU A 322 -10.12 7.63 14.96
N THR A 323 -11.31 8.18 15.20
CA THR A 323 -12.55 7.72 14.59
C THR A 323 -13.32 8.86 13.94
N TYR A 324 -14.14 8.50 12.94
CA TYR A 324 -15.14 9.37 12.35
C TYR A 324 -16.47 8.60 12.31
N ASN A 325 -17.53 9.14 12.91
CA ASN A 325 -18.83 8.47 13.05
C ASN A 325 -18.72 7.06 13.69
N GLY A 326 -17.79 6.85 14.62
CA GLY A 326 -17.59 5.59 15.32
C GLY A 326 -16.73 4.55 14.57
N GLU A 327 -16.28 4.84 13.35
CA GLU A 327 -15.40 3.97 12.55
C GLU A 327 -13.97 4.49 12.56
N LEU A 328 -12.98 3.58 12.45
CA LEU A 328 -11.58 3.95 12.29
C LEU A 328 -11.37 4.76 11.00
N VAL A 329 -10.64 5.86 11.10
CA VAL A 329 -10.30 6.70 9.95
C VAL A 329 -9.15 6.11 9.13
N ASP A 330 -9.06 6.53 7.87
CA ASP A 330 -7.84 6.35 7.04
C ASP A 330 -6.77 7.32 7.59
N ALA A 331 -5.97 6.84 8.55
CA ALA A 331 -5.01 7.63 9.32
C ALA A 331 -3.70 7.81 8.56
N VAL A 332 -3.76 8.37 7.35
CA VAL A 332 -2.63 8.55 6.44
C VAL A 332 -1.83 9.81 6.77
N TYR A 333 -0.52 9.76 6.62
CA TYR A 333 0.39 10.87 6.92
C TYR A 333 1.58 10.87 5.95
N SER A 334 2.21 12.01 5.80
CA SER A 334 3.41 12.16 4.97
C SER A 334 4.43 13.08 5.65
N SER A 335 5.64 13.08 5.13
CA SER A 335 6.72 13.91 5.67
C SER A 335 6.33 15.39 5.68
N THR A 336 5.89 15.92 4.53
CA THR A 336 5.42 17.31 4.39
C THR A 336 4.39 17.43 3.28
N ASN A 337 3.34 18.22 3.52
CA ASN A 337 2.25 18.43 2.58
C ASN A 337 2.55 19.55 1.55
N GLY A 338 3.66 20.30 1.76
CA GLY A 338 4.00 21.45 0.92
C GLY A 338 3.14 22.70 1.18
N GLY A 339 2.62 22.85 2.40
CA GLY A 339 1.82 24.00 2.84
C GLY A 339 0.31 23.86 2.63
N ILE A 340 -0.14 22.79 1.97
CA ILE A 340 -1.55 22.45 1.79
C ILE A 340 -1.74 20.94 1.73
N SER A 341 -2.64 20.39 2.55
CA SER A 341 -3.00 18.97 2.43
C SER A 341 -3.79 18.69 1.16
N ALA A 342 -3.73 17.45 0.68
CA ALA A 342 -4.58 16.97 -0.40
C ALA A 342 -5.88 16.37 0.15
N GLY A 343 -6.94 16.37 -0.66
CA GLY A 343 -8.06 15.46 -0.51
C GLY A 343 -7.64 14.03 -0.82
N PHE A 344 -8.32 13.04 -0.23
CA PHE A 344 -8.07 11.62 -0.50
C PHE A 344 -8.16 11.31 -1.99
N GLU A 345 -9.26 11.77 -2.62
CA GLU A 345 -9.60 11.58 -4.04
C GLU A 345 -8.66 12.33 -5.00
N GLU A 346 -7.89 13.29 -4.51
CA GLU A 346 -6.89 14.00 -5.33
C GLU A 346 -5.63 13.17 -5.56
N VAL A 347 -5.40 12.14 -4.75
CA VAL A 347 -4.21 11.29 -4.81
C VAL A 347 -4.56 9.88 -5.23
N TRP A 348 -5.58 9.31 -4.64
CA TRP A 348 -6.01 7.92 -4.87
C TRP A 348 -7.38 7.85 -5.54
N ASP A 349 -7.71 6.69 -6.07
CA ASP A 349 -9.06 6.39 -6.51
C ASP A 349 -9.92 5.98 -5.30
N GLY A 350 -11.22 6.19 -5.39
CA GLY A 350 -12.17 5.92 -4.32
C GLY A 350 -12.93 7.17 -3.88
N GLU A 351 -13.88 6.97 -2.97
CA GLU A 351 -14.76 8.03 -2.49
C GLU A 351 -14.01 9.06 -1.62
N PRO A 352 -14.39 10.35 -1.68
CA PRO A 352 -13.85 11.38 -0.80
C PRO A 352 -14.04 11.04 0.68
N ARG A 353 -13.07 11.40 1.51
CA ARG A 353 -13.15 11.25 2.97
C ARG A 353 -13.46 12.61 3.61
N PRO A 354 -14.56 12.76 4.36
CA PRO A 354 -14.95 14.05 4.94
C PRO A 354 -13.87 14.70 5.82
N TYR A 355 -13.02 13.89 6.44
CA TYR A 355 -11.92 14.30 7.31
C TYR A 355 -10.56 14.40 6.60
N LEU A 356 -10.45 14.08 5.31
CA LEU A 356 -9.24 14.21 4.48
C LEU A 356 -9.52 15.17 3.31
N ARG A 357 -9.54 16.46 3.60
CA ARG A 357 -9.84 17.52 2.61
C ARG A 357 -8.62 18.40 2.38
N PRO A 358 -8.52 19.10 1.24
CA PRO A 358 -7.56 20.18 1.06
C PRO A 358 -7.68 21.20 2.18
N ARG A 359 -6.55 21.50 2.84
CA ARG A 359 -6.49 22.42 3.96
C ARG A 359 -5.13 23.11 4.03
N ALA A 360 -5.15 24.41 4.26
CA ALA A 360 -3.93 25.17 4.48
C ALA A 360 -3.18 24.68 5.74
N ASP A 361 -1.89 24.44 5.61
CA ASP A 361 -1.04 24.06 6.75
C ASP A 361 -0.52 25.30 7.48
N ILE A 362 -1.48 26.09 8.05
CA ILE A 362 -1.29 27.35 8.76
C ILE A 362 -1.99 27.25 10.12
N ALA A 363 -1.24 27.32 11.22
CA ALA A 363 -1.72 27.02 12.57
C ALA A 363 -3.04 27.69 12.99
N HIS A 364 -3.18 28.99 12.70
CA HIS A 364 -4.34 29.78 13.13
C HIS A 364 -5.33 30.12 12.01
N GLN A 365 -5.08 29.62 10.80
CA GLN A 365 -5.93 29.86 9.62
C GLN A 365 -6.06 28.60 8.76
N PRO A 366 -6.41 27.45 9.34
CA PRO A 366 -6.45 26.18 8.58
C PRO A 366 -7.56 26.14 7.51
N ASP A 367 -8.62 26.92 7.69
CA ASP A 367 -9.75 26.98 6.78
C ASP A 367 -9.64 28.14 5.77
N GLN A 368 -8.45 28.78 5.66
CA GLN A 368 -8.18 29.74 4.59
C GLN A 368 -8.43 29.07 3.23
N PRO A 369 -9.32 29.61 2.40
CA PRO A 369 -9.63 29.00 1.12
C PRO A 369 -8.44 29.11 0.16
N PHE A 370 -8.08 28.00 -0.46
CA PHE A 370 -7.14 27.93 -1.56
C PHE A 370 -7.82 27.27 -2.75
N ASP A 371 -7.61 27.83 -3.92
CA ASP A 371 -7.92 27.18 -5.18
C ASP A 371 -6.71 27.30 -6.10
N LEU A 372 -5.93 26.24 -6.15
CA LEU A 372 -4.67 26.21 -6.87
C LEU A 372 -4.79 25.53 -8.26
N ARG A 373 -5.99 25.46 -8.81
CA ARG A 373 -6.24 24.90 -10.14
C ARG A 373 -5.65 25.77 -11.25
N GLN A 374 -5.61 27.08 -11.04
CA GLN A 374 -5.03 28.01 -12.03
C GLN A 374 -3.51 28.08 -11.86
N GLU A 375 -2.78 28.02 -12.97
CA GLU A 375 -1.30 28.04 -12.96
C GLU A 375 -0.71 29.33 -12.37
N SER A 376 -1.40 30.49 -12.52
CA SER A 376 -1.00 31.76 -11.90
C SER A 376 -1.01 31.67 -10.37
N ASP A 377 -2.10 31.16 -9.81
CA ASP A 377 -2.31 31.07 -8.37
C ASP A 377 -1.38 29.99 -7.77
N PHE A 378 -1.19 28.89 -8.49
CA PHE A 378 -0.24 27.86 -8.14
C PHE A 378 1.21 28.36 -8.11
N LYS A 379 1.63 29.18 -9.09
CA LYS A 379 2.96 29.83 -9.11
C LYS A 379 3.13 30.77 -7.91
N ALA A 380 2.11 31.61 -7.64
CA ALA A 380 2.12 32.52 -6.51
C ALA A 380 2.20 31.76 -5.17
N PHE A 381 1.48 30.65 -5.03
CA PHE A 381 1.55 29.77 -3.86
C PHE A 381 2.94 29.15 -3.68
N LEU A 382 3.54 28.60 -4.74
CA LEU A 382 4.88 27.99 -4.65
C LEU A 382 5.98 29.02 -4.35
N ALA A 383 5.77 30.29 -4.70
CA ALA A 383 6.72 31.37 -4.38
C ALA A 383 6.72 31.73 -2.89
N GLN A 384 5.67 31.41 -2.13
CA GLN A 384 5.58 31.66 -0.71
C GLN A 384 6.51 30.72 0.06
N ARG A 385 7.41 31.30 0.85
CA ARG A 385 8.42 30.54 1.64
C ARG A 385 8.15 30.59 3.15
N GLU A 386 7.22 31.42 3.58
CA GLU A 386 6.91 31.71 4.98
C GLU A 386 5.40 31.60 5.23
N GLY A 387 4.98 31.65 6.49
CA GLY A 387 3.57 31.65 6.89
C GLY A 387 2.95 30.24 7.04
N PHE A 388 3.65 29.18 6.65
CA PHE A 388 3.19 27.79 6.79
C PHE A 388 3.89 27.07 7.94
N ASN A 389 3.23 26.10 8.56
CA ASN A 389 3.80 25.30 9.64
C ASN A 389 5.07 24.55 9.23
N GLU A 390 5.20 24.17 7.98
CA GLU A 390 6.35 23.46 7.41
C GLU A 390 7.52 24.37 7.03
N ALA A 391 7.26 25.67 6.90
CA ALA A 391 8.27 26.65 6.49
C ALA A 391 9.40 26.75 7.52
N GLY A 392 10.65 26.70 7.04
CA GLY A 392 11.83 26.75 7.91
C GLY A 392 12.11 25.48 8.72
N VAL A 393 11.21 24.50 8.71
CA VAL A 393 11.37 23.23 9.44
C VAL A 393 11.77 22.09 8.50
N SER A 394 11.23 22.07 7.27
CA SER A 394 11.57 21.07 6.27
C SER A 394 12.16 21.72 5.03
N ARG A 395 13.36 21.25 4.63
CA ARG A 395 13.96 21.61 3.34
C ARG A 395 13.15 21.10 2.14
N LEU A 396 12.24 20.14 2.34
CA LEU A 396 11.36 19.57 1.33
C LEU A 396 10.02 20.32 1.25
N PHE A 397 9.81 21.35 2.07
CA PHE A 397 8.65 22.24 1.98
C PHE A 397 8.56 22.89 0.59
N ARG A 398 9.71 23.33 0.05
CA ARG A 398 9.87 23.82 -1.32
C ARG A 398 11.13 23.21 -1.92
N TRP A 399 11.02 22.69 -3.11
CA TRP A 399 12.13 22.04 -3.80
C TRP A 399 12.17 22.37 -5.28
N GLU A 400 13.33 22.25 -5.85
CA GLU A 400 13.62 22.48 -7.26
C GLU A 400 14.78 21.59 -7.70
N PHE A 401 14.64 20.99 -8.87
CA PHE A 401 15.71 20.25 -9.54
C PHE A 401 15.47 20.16 -11.03
N SER A 402 16.53 19.90 -11.79
CA SER A 402 16.47 19.69 -13.24
C SER A 402 16.74 18.24 -13.59
N GLN A 403 16.13 17.78 -14.67
CA GLN A 403 16.37 16.47 -15.27
C GLN A 403 16.54 16.61 -16.78
N SER A 404 17.53 15.90 -17.33
CA SER A 404 17.72 15.80 -18.78
C SER A 404 16.63 14.94 -19.42
N LEU A 405 16.44 15.07 -20.74
CA LEU A 405 15.55 14.17 -21.49
C LEU A 405 15.99 12.71 -21.37
N GLU A 406 17.29 12.45 -21.31
CA GLU A 406 17.84 11.10 -21.13
C GLU A 406 17.38 10.48 -19.81
N GLU A 407 17.53 11.21 -18.68
CA GLU A 407 17.08 10.75 -17.36
C GLU A 407 15.56 10.52 -17.32
N LEU A 408 14.76 11.41 -17.91
CA LEU A 408 13.30 11.28 -17.97
C LEU A 408 12.88 10.08 -18.82
N ASN A 409 13.51 9.87 -19.98
CA ASN A 409 13.26 8.69 -20.82
C ASN A 409 13.64 7.39 -20.10
N ALA A 410 14.75 7.36 -19.38
CA ALA A 410 15.17 6.19 -18.60
C ALA A 410 14.14 5.85 -17.50
N GLN A 411 13.64 6.86 -16.78
CA GLN A 411 12.59 6.66 -15.76
C GLN A 411 11.30 6.13 -16.37
N LEU A 412 10.83 6.75 -17.45
CA LEU A 412 9.59 6.33 -18.12
C LEU A 412 9.69 4.88 -18.62
N ARG A 413 10.86 4.48 -19.20
CA ARG A 413 11.10 3.09 -19.62
C ARG A 413 11.07 2.12 -18.46
N ALA A 414 11.67 2.48 -17.32
CA ALA A 414 11.65 1.66 -16.12
C ALA A 414 10.24 1.51 -15.53
N GLY A 415 9.42 2.58 -15.61
CA GLY A 415 8.06 2.62 -15.07
C GLY A 415 6.97 2.09 -16.02
N GLN A 416 7.25 1.97 -17.33
CA GLN A 416 6.19 1.70 -18.34
C GLN A 416 5.35 0.45 -18.05
N GLY A 417 5.96 -0.63 -17.55
CA GLY A 417 5.27 -1.87 -17.25
C GLY A 417 4.22 -1.77 -16.13
N TYR A 418 4.29 -0.70 -15.35
CA TYR A 418 3.40 -0.45 -14.19
C TYR A 418 2.30 0.59 -14.47
N LEU A 419 2.39 1.30 -15.60
CA LEU A 419 1.43 2.35 -15.92
C LEU A 419 0.06 1.80 -16.33
N GLY A 420 -0.01 0.51 -16.70
CA GLY A 420 -1.22 -0.10 -17.23
C GLY A 420 -1.67 0.47 -18.59
N ILE A 421 -0.80 1.24 -19.23
CA ILE A 421 -1.01 1.84 -20.55
C ILE A 421 -0.03 1.16 -21.50
N PRO A 422 -0.50 0.51 -22.59
CA PRO A 422 0.40 -0.03 -23.60
C PRO A 422 1.10 1.12 -24.32
N LEU A 423 2.42 1.23 -24.15
CA LEU A 423 3.22 2.25 -24.82
C LEU A 423 3.88 1.68 -26.08
N PRO A 424 3.86 2.44 -27.20
CA PRO A 424 4.66 2.10 -28.37
C PRO A 424 6.14 2.28 -28.05
N GLU A 425 7.00 1.74 -28.86
CA GLU A 425 8.44 2.14 -28.82
C GLU A 425 8.57 3.64 -29.13
N TRP A 426 9.42 4.33 -28.38
CA TRP A 426 9.71 5.75 -28.58
C TRP A 426 11.20 6.04 -28.49
N THR A 427 11.61 7.12 -29.12
CA THR A 427 13.00 7.60 -29.13
C THR A 427 13.24 8.59 -28.01
N THR A 428 12.36 9.57 -27.85
CA THR A 428 12.52 10.63 -26.85
C THR A 428 11.18 11.23 -26.43
N ILE A 429 11.15 11.85 -25.24
CA ILE A 429 10.09 12.74 -24.78
C ILE A 429 10.23 14.08 -25.52
N GLN A 430 9.14 14.56 -26.10
CA GLN A 430 9.05 15.86 -26.79
C GLN A 430 8.34 16.94 -25.95
N GLY A 431 7.46 16.52 -25.04
CA GLY A 431 6.66 17.46 -24.24
C GLY A 431 6.24 16.89 -22.89
N LEU A 432 6.19 17.76 -21.88
CA LEU A 432 5.54 17.51 -20.60
C LEU A 432 4.60 18.70 -20.32
N HIS A 433 3.29 18.45 -20.20
CA HIS A 433 2.28 19.48 -20.03
C HIS A 433 1.33 19.11 -18.89
N VAL A 434 1.28 19.94 -17.85
CA VAL A 434 0.27 19.79 -16.80
C VAL A 434 -1.06 20.27 -17.38
N LEU A 435 -2.00 19.34 -17.56
CA LEU A 435 -3.33 19.62 -18.13
C LEU A 435 -4.34 20.00 -17.06
N GLU A 436 -4.24 19.40 -15.89
CA GLU A 436 -5.23 19.53 -14.84
C GLU A 436 -4.56 19.51 -13.46
N ARG A 437 -5.06 20.38 -12.57
CA ARG A 437 -4.71 20.42 -11.15
C ARG A 437 -5.94 20.26 -10.28
N SER A 438 -5.77 19.64 -9.12
CA SER A 438 -6.77 19.64 -8.06
C SER A 438 -6.85 20.99 -7.35
N VAL A 439 -7.84 21.16 -6.48
CA VAL A 439 -7.99 22.36 -5.64
C VAL A 439 -6.74 22.61 -4.78
N SER A 440 -6.07 21.53 -4.30
CA SER A 440 -4.80 21.64 -3.58
C SER A 440 -3.58 21.89 -4.48
N GLY A 441 -3.76 22.06 -5.80
CA GLY A 441 -2.69 22.34 -6.77
C GLY A 441 -1.94 21.11 -7.26
N ARG A 442 -2.29 19.90 -6.81
CA ARG A 442 -1.64 18.66 -7.24
C ARG A 442 -2.01 18.30 -8.67
N VAL A 443 -1.02 17.83 -9.41
CA VAL A 443 -1.20 17.38 -10.80
C VAL A 443 -2.17 16.20 -10.83
N GLN A 444 -3.31 16.39 -11.51
CA GLN A 444 -4.32 15.37 -11.76
C GLN A 444 -4.15 14.72 -13.13
N ALA A 445 -3.63 15.48 -14.10
CA ALA A 445 -3.34 14.99 -15.43
C ALA A 445 -2.06 15.64 -15.96
N LEU A 446 -1.09 14.80 -16.33
CA LEU A 446 0.16 15.19 -17.00
C LEU A 446 0.19 14.55 -18.39
N GLN A 447 0.18 15.37 -19.43
CA GLN A 447 0.43 14.89 -20.79
C GLN A 447 1.92 14.70 -21.01
N VAL A 448 2.27 13.58 -21.61
CA VAL A 448 3.62 13.25 -22.04
C VAL A 448 3.60 13.00 -23.54
N ASP A 449 4.30 13.84 -24.29
CA ASP A 449 4.44 13.71 -25.73
C ASP A 449 5.71 12.97 -26.06
N LEU A 450 5.60 11.94 -26.89
CA LEU A 450 6.67 11.02 -27.26
C LEU A 450 6.91 11.07 -28.77
N GLN A 451 8.15 11.02 -29.19
CA GLN A 451 8.50 10.72 -30.56
C GLN A 451 8.61 9.22 -30.75
N THR A 452 7.81 8.67 -31.63
CA THR A 452 7.86 7.25 -32.00
C THR A 452 8.33 7.08 -33.45
N PRO A 453 8.75 5.88 -33.86
CA PRO A 453 9.06 5.58 -35.26
C PRO A 453 7.89 5.80 -36.22
N ARG A 454 6.63 5.78 -35.70
CA ARG A 454 5.40 5.98 -36.47
C ARG A 454 4.89 7.43 -36.44
N GLY A 455 5.62 8.34 -35.81
CA GLY A 455 5.24 9.74 -35.62
C GLY A 455 5.01 10.11 -34.16
N PRO A 456 4.48 11.29 -33.86
CA PRO A 456 4.23 11.76 -32.50
C PRO A 456 3.11 10.91 -31.85
N TYR A 457 3.28 10.65 -30.55
CA TYR A 457 2.31 9.94 -29.72
C TYR A 457 2.18 10.69 -28.39
N SER A 458 0.96 10.92 -27.93
CA SER A 458 0.69 11.57 -26.65
C SER A 458 -0.07 10.65 -25.72
N MET A 459 0.32 10.63 -24.45
CA MET A 459 -0.38 9.93 -23.39
C MET A 459 -0.67 10.87 -22.23
N VAL A 460 -1.65 10.52 -21.40
CA VAL A 460 -1.98 11.26 -20.18
C VAL A 460 -1.79 10.35 -18.98
N LEU A 461 -0.90 10.77 -18.06
CA LEU A 461 -0.68 10.15 -16.76
C LEU A 461 -1.58 10.82 -15.72
N ARG A 462 -2.28 10.04 -14.91
CA ARG A 462 -3.21 10.57 -13.91
C ARG A 462 -2.72 10.30 -12.50
N LYS A 463 -2.88 11.29 -11.61
CA LYS A 463 -2.61 11.18 -10.18
C LYS A 463 -1.25 10.49 -9.90
N ASP A 464 -1.24 9.37 -9.16
CA ASP A 464 -0.04 8.64 -8.79
C ASP A 464 0.71 7.98 -9.97
N GLN A 465 0.08 7.80 -11.14
CA GLN A 465 0.80 7.36 -12.35
C GLN A 465 1.95 8.30 -12.71
N VAL A 466 1.82 9.60 -12.41
CA VAL A 466 2.88 10.59 -12.62
C VAL A 466 4.16 10.21 -11.85
N ARG A 467 4.01 9.76 -10.60
CA ARG A 467 5.16 9.33 -9.78
C ARG A 467 5.62 7.90 -10.10
N LEU A 468 4.80 7.08 -10.73
CA LEU A 468 5.22 5.81 -11.32
C LEU A 468 6.14 6.03 -12.51
N ALA A 469 5.74 6.94 -13.42
CA ALA A 469 6.53 7.27 -14.60
C ALA A 469 7.83 8.01 -14.24
N PHE A 470 7.77 8.88 -13.23
CA PHE A 470 8.87 9.75 -12.82
C PHE A 470 9.13 9.63 -11.30
N PRO A 471 9.77 8.55 -10.84
CA PRO A 471 9.92 8.23 -9.41
C PRO A 471 10.84 9.20 -8.63
N ARG A 472 11.60 10.07 -9.32
CA ARG A 472 12.38 11.14 -8.66
C ARG A 472 11.53 12.32 -8.19
N LEU A 473 10.25 12.39 -8.56
CA LEU A 473 9.34 13.42 -8.06
C LEU A 473 9.00 13.17 -6.58
N TYR A 474 9.23 14.18 -5.76
CA TYR A 474 8.98 14.08 -4.32
C TYR A 474 7.48 14.07 -3.99
N SER A 475 6.66 14.74 -4.80
CA SER A 475 5.20 14.82 -4.68
C SER A 475 4.56 15.11 -6.05
N THR A 476 3.23 15.14 -6.12
CA THR A 476 2.50 15.63 -7.28
C THR A 476 2.20 17.14 -7.22
N LEU A 477 2.70 17.85 -6.19
CA LEU A 477 2.56 19.30 -6.02
C LEU A 477 3.73 20.01 -6.71
N PHE A 478 3.71 20.08 -8.05
CA PHE A 478 4.80 20.66 -8.83
C PHE A 478 4.33 21.33 -10.13
N ARG A 479 5.20 22.16 -10.70
CA ARG A 479 5.14 22.65 -12.07
C ARG A 479 6.41 22.31 -12.83
N VAL A 480 6.36 22.36 -14.15
CA VAL A 480 7.48 22.06 -15.02
C VAL A 480 7.81 23.26 -15.91
N GLU A 481 9.10 23.46 -16.15
CA GLU A 481 9.62 24.45 -17.09
C GLU A 481 10.56 23.74 -18.07
N PRO A 482 10.38 23.94 -19.41
CA PRO A 482 11.29 23.34 -20.38
C PRO A 482 12.68 23.99 -20.31
N LEU A 483 13.71 23.16 -20.36
CA LEU A 483 15.10 23.60 -20.52
C LEU A 483 15.50 23.45 -21.99
N LYS A 484 15.94 24.54 -22.59
CA LYS A 484 16.31 24.59 -24.01
C LYS A 484 17.75 25.08 -24.19
N GLN A 485 18.41 24.56 -25.21
CA GLN A 485 19.64 25.11 -25.75
C GLN A 485 19.35 25.57 -27.18
N GLY A 486 19.21 26.88 -27.38
CA GLY A 486 18.58 27.44 -28.58
C GLY A 486 17.12 26.97 -28.66
N GLU A 487 16.71 26.44 -29.82
CA GLU A 487 15.36 25.86 -29.98
C GLU A 487 15.24 24.39 -29.49
N ARG A 488 16.36 23.75 -29.20
CA ARG A 488 16.40 22.32 -28.83
C ARG A 488 16.04 22.14 -27.38
N LEU A 489 14.98 21.35 -27.10
CA LEU A 489 14.65 20.87 -25.77
C LEU A 489 15.76 19.93 -25.27
N THR A 490 16.27 20.16 -24.05
CA THR A 490 17.34 19.35 -23.42
C THR A 490 16.87 18.67 -22.14
N GLY A 491 15.78 19.14 -21.52
CA GLY A 491 15.26 18.61 -20.28
C GLY A 491 14.14 19.47 -19.70
N TYR A 492 13.88 19.26 -18.42
CA TYR A 492 12.88 20.01 -17.66
C TYR A 492 13.38 20.37 -16.27
N ARG A 493 13.00 21.55 -15.81
CA ARG A 493 13.12 22.01 -14.43
C ARG A 493 11.81 21.75 -13.73
N PHE A 494 11.85 21.05 -12.61
CA PHE A 494 10.74 20.75 -11.75
C PHE A 494 10.81 21.65 -10.52
N ILE A 495 9.73 22.35 -10.21
CA ILE A 495 9.60 23.27 -9.08
C ILE A 495 8.35 22.87 -8.31
N GLY A 496 8.51 22.53 -7.02
CA GLY A 496 7.39 22.00 -6.27
C GLY A 496 7.52 22.14 -4.76
N GLY A 497 6.63 21.48 -4.06
CA GLY A 497 6.59 21.47 -2.61
C GLY A 497 6.10 20.12 -2.06
N GLY A 498 6.48 19.83 -0.81
CA GLY A 498 6.07 18.62 -0.12
C GLY A 498 6.85 17.37 -0.48
N PHE A 499 6.75 16.35 0.37
CA PHE A 499 7.37 15.04 0.20
C PHE A 499 6.42 13.95 0.69
N GLY A 500 5.96 13.13 -0.25
CA GLY A 500 4.96 12.10 -0.04
C GLY A 500 3.64 12.40 -0.76
N HIS A 501 2.56 11.76 -0.36
CA HIS A 501 1.22 11.93 -0.94
C HIS A 501 0.55 13.25 -0.52
N GLY A 502 0.88 13.78 0.66
CA GLY A 502 0.36 15.05 1.17
C GLY A 502 -1.08 15.00 1.69
N VAL A 503 -1.66 13.84 1.89
CA VAL A 503 -2.99 13.64 2.50
C VAL A 503 -2.85 13.46 4.00
N GLY A 504 -3.75 14.05 4.78
CA GLY A 504 -3.75 13.94 6.24
C GLY A 504 -2.61 14.69 6.91
N LEU A 505 -1.98 14.10 7.93
CA LEU A 505 -0.99 14.79 8.76
C LEU A 505 0.34 15.01 8.03
N SER A 506 0.82 16.28 8.12
CA SER A 506 2.22 16.62 7.85
C SER A 506 3.06 16.38 9.10
N GLN A 507 4.07 15.51 9.04
CA GLN A 507 4.95 15.24 10.19
C GLN A 507 5.72 16.50 10.62
N TYR A 508 6.28 17.26 9.67
CA TYR A 508 6.99 18.51 9.97
C TYR A 508 6.04 19.64 10.39
N GLY A 509 4.82 19.71 9.83
CA GLY A 509 3.79 20.64 10.28
C GLY A 509 3.36 20.36 11.73
N ALA A 510 3.19 19.08 12.09
CA ALA A 510 2.90 18.65 13.45
C ALA A 510 4.01 19.05 14.45
N TYR A 511 5.30 19.08 14.02
CA TYR A 511 6.40 19.56 14.89
C TYR A 511 6.23 21.03 15.24
N THR A 512 5.83 21.86 14.27
CA THR A 512 5.60 23.29 14.50
C THR A 512 4.40 23.51 15.40
N LEU A 513 3.28 22.84 15.15
CA LEU A 513 2.11 22.92 16.03
C LEU A 513 2.45 22.52 17.46
N ALA A 514 3.19 21.43 17.65
CA ALA A 514 3.63 20.99 18.97
C ALA A 514 4.54 22.04 19.67
N ARG A 515 5.45 22.70 18.92
CA ARG A 515 6.29 23.79 19.47
C ARG A 515 5.49 25.04 19.82
N GLN A 516 4.37 25.26 19.17
CA GLN A 516 3.40 26.32 19.47
C GLN A 516 2.47 25.97 20.64
N GLY A 517 2.64 24.80 21.28
CA GLY A 517 1.88 24.39 22.45
C GLY A 517 0.64 23.54 22.17
N PHE A 518 0.41 23.13 20.91
CA PHE A 518 -0.67 22.21 20.61
C PHE A 518 -0.37 20.82 21.20
N ASN A 519 -1.36 20.24 21.89
CA ASN A 519 -1.28 18.86 22.33
C ASN A 519 -1.63 17.87 21.20
N ALA A 520 -1.47 16.57 21.43
CA ALA A 520 -1.71 15.53 20.42
C ALA A 520 -3.14 15.58 19.84
N ALA A 521 -4.16 15.76 20.70
CA ALA A 521 -5.55 15.83 20.25
C ALA A 521 -5.81 17.04 19.36
N GLN A 522 -5.23 18.21 19.71
CA GLN A 522 -5.34 19.43 18.89
C GLN A 522 -4.62 19.28 17.54
N ILE A 523 -3.44 18.63 17.51
CA ILE A 523 -2.73 18.33 16.26
C ILE A 523 -3.56 17.41 15.37
N LEU A 524 -4.16 16.36 15.93
CA LEU A 524 -5.03 15.45 15.18
C LEU A 524 -6.29 16.15 14.68
N ALA A 525 -6.96 16.95 15.50
CA ALA A 525 -8.12 17.73 15.08
C ALA A 525 -7.80 18.75 13.97
N PHE A 526 -6.55 19.28 13.96
CA PHE A 526 -6.09 20.17 12.91
C PHE A 526 -6.01 19.43 11.56
N TYR A 527 -5.40 18.24 11.48
CA TYR A 527 -5.21 17.51 10.22
C TYR A 527 -6.38 16.61 9.82
N TYR A 528 -7.23 16.22 10.77
CA TYR A 528 -8.41 15.36 10.57
C TYR A 528 -9.65 16.02 11.20
N PRO A 529 -10.18 17.10 10.57
CA PRO A 529 -11.32 17.81 11.11
C PRO A 529 -12.57 16.93 11.21
N GLY A 530 -13.32 17.09 12.30
CA GLY A 530 -14.55 16.34 12.57
C GLY A 530 -14.33 14.93 13.09
N THR A 531 -13.09 14.51 13.34
CA THR A 531 -12.79 13.22 13.97
C THR A 531 -12.78 13.32 15.50
N THR A 532 -12.88 12.17 16.16
CA THR A 532 -12.85 12.05 17.62
C THR A 532 -11.86 10.98 18.06
N LEU A 533 -11.24 11.18 19.23
CA LEU A 533 -10.46 10.14 19.88
C LEU A 533 -11.40 9.17 20.60
N ALA A 534 -11.15 7.88 20.42
CA ALA A 534 -11.90 6.81 21.07
C ALA A 534 -10.94 5.80 21.72
N GLU A 535 -11.38 5.15 22.77
CA GLU A 535 -10.69 3.99 23.36
C GLU A 535 -10.94 2.75 22.47
N LEU A 536 -9.90 2.05 22.08
CA LEU A 536 -10.00 0.85 21.25
C LEU A 536 -10.93 -0.21 21.83
N GLY A 537 -10.89 -0.41 23.16
CA GLY A 537 -11.75 -1.35 23.86
C GLY A 537 -13.24 -0.99 23.86
N SER A 538 -13.61 0.24 23.50
CA SER A 538 -15.01 0.66 23.35
C SER A 538 -15.58 0.42 21.94
N LEU A 539 -14.74 0.01 20.99
CA LEU A 539 -15.13 -0.22 19.61
C LEU A 539 -15.42 -1.71 19.37
N SER A 540 -16.43 -2.01 18.58
CA SER A 540 -16.74 -3.36 18.11
C SER A 540 -16.12 -3.59 16.73
N LEU A 541 -14.79 -3.74 16.65
CA LEU A 541 -14.09 -4.00 15.40
C LEU A 541 -14.10 -5.51 15.09
N GLN A 542 -14.44 -5.85 13.87
CA GLN A 542 -14.17 -7.18 13.34
C GLN A 542 -12.71 -7.24 12.90
N LEU A 543 -11.83 -7.69 13.80
CA LEU A 543 -10.44 -7.92 13.43
C LEU A 543 -10.37 -9.23 12.62
N PRO A 544 -9.71 -9.24 11.45
CA PRO A 544 -9.50 -10.48 10.70
C PRO A 544 -8.70 -11.45 11.59
N GLU A 545 -9.25 -12.62 11.84
CA GLU A 545 -8.51 -13.71 12.48
C GLU A 545 -7.37 -14.11 11.55
N ALA A 546 -6.13 -13.91 12.00
CA ALA A 546 -5.01 -14.53 11.31
C ALA A 546 -5.09 -16.04 11.54
N SER A 547 -5.10 -16.80 10.46
CA SER A 547 -5.09 -18.26 10.52
C SER A 547 -3.78 -18.75 11.16
N LEU A 548 -3.73 -18.77 12.49
CA LEU A 548 -2.60 -19.31 13.26
C LEU A 548 -2.63 -20.85 13.34
N ALA A 549 -3.70 -21.48 12.84
CA ALA A 549 -3.78 -22.92 12.80
C ALA A 549 -2.70 -23.46 11.86
N PHE A 550 -1.86 -24.37 12.35
CA PHE A 550 -1.23 -25.34 11.49
C PHE A 550 -2.36 -26.10 10.82
N ASP A 551 -2.86 -25.57 9.69
CA ASP A 551 -3.94 -26.22 8.96
C ASP A 551 -3.40 -27.51 8.36
N ASN A 552 -3.73 -28.63 9.02
CA ASN A 552 -3.43 -29.98 8.55
C ASN A 552 -4.22 -30.36 7.29
N SER A 553 -5.15 -29.53 6.82
CA SER A 553 -6.02 -29.84 5.66
C SER A 553 -5.24 -29.92 4.33
N GLN A 554 -4.14 -29.20 4.20
CA GLN A 554 -3.27 -29.32 3.02
C GLN A 554 -2.42 -30.59 2.99
N ALA A 555 -2.23 -31.26 4.14
CA ALA A 555 -1.53 -32.56 4.18
C ALA A 555 -2.41 -33.70 3.68
N GLN A 556 -3.73 -33.59 3.77
CA GLN A 556 -4.66 -34.65 3.35
C GLN A 556 -4.90 -34.72 1.83
N SER A 557 -4.66 -33.65 1.09
CA SER A 557 -4.77 -33.68 -0.39
C SER A 557 -3.62 -34.45 -1.08
N LEU A 558 -2.56 -34.82 -0.34
CA LEU A 558 -1.40 -35.55 -0.85
C LEU A 558 -1.45 -37.07 -0.57
N SER A 559 -2.40 -37.57 0.25
CA SER A 559 -2.53 -39.02 0.55
C SER A 559 -3.50 -39.78 -0.37
N GLY A 560 -4.16 -39.09 -1.31
CA GLY A 560 -5.17 -39.68 -2.20
C GLY A 560 -4.63 -40.37 -3.47
N TYR A 561 -3.31 -40.44 -3.67
CA TYR A 561 -2.70 -41.13 -4.83
C TYR A 561 -1.63 -42.15 -4.41
N GLN A 562 -2.08 -43.14 -3.65
CA GLN A 562 -1.40 -44.46 -3.58
C GLN A 562 -2.47 -45.55 -3.58
N ARG A 563 -2.87 -45.96 -4.79
CA ARG A 563 -3.22 -47.33 -5.19
C ARG A 563 -3.17 -47.46 -6.69
#